data_43b81aba093e528117c47742468b22c4
#
_entry.id   43b81aba093e528117c47742468b22c4
#
_cell.length_a   1.000
_cell.length_b   1.000
_cell.length_c   1.000
_cell.angle_alpha   90.00
_cell.angle_beta   90.00
_cell.angle_gamma   90.00
#
_symmetry.space_group_name_H-M   'P 1'
#
loop_
_entity.id
_entity.type
_entity.pdbx_description
1 polymer ?
#
loop_
_entity_poly.entity_id
_entity_poly.type
_entity_poly.pdbx_seq_one_letter_code
_entity_poly.pdbx_strand_id
1 'polypeptide(L)' 'MIKNKIWKKINYMPNYLISNFGDVINIKTNKTLKHQIKKGYHRLEVTTIYGRKHFFVHRLVAKAFIPNPEN' A
#
# COMPACT_ATOMS: atom_id res chain seq x y z
N MET A 1 -15.17 12.05 -11.27
CA MET A 1 -14.83 10.67 -10.89
C MET A 1 -13.43 10.32 -11.34
N ILE A 2 -12.64 9.73 -10.45
CA ILE A 2 -11.28 9.34 -10.79
C ILE A 2 -11.33 7.99 -11.48
N LYS A 3 -10.85 7.95 -12.70
CA LYS A 3 -10.81 6.72 -13.48
C LYS A 3 -9.39 6.18 -13.65
N ASN A 4 -8.39 7.03 -13.48
CA ASN A 4 -7.02 6.65 -13.68
C ASN A 4 -6.41 6.10 -12.39
N LYS A 5 -5.67 5.02 -12.55
CA LYS A 5 -4.94 4.46 -11.43
C LYS A 5 -3.65 5.25 -11.25
N ILE A 6 -3.44 5.73 -10.06
CA ILE A 6 -2.27 6.52 -9.69
C ILE A 6 -1.47 5.73 -8.68
N TRP A 7 -0.17 5.62 -8.91
CA TRP A 7 0.74 4.87 -8.04
C TRP A 7 1.64 5.83 -7.29
N LYS A 8 1.86 5.54 -6.01
CA LYS A 8 2.77 6.31 -5.18
C LYS A 8 3.63 5.40 -4.33
N LYS A 9 4.78 5.91 -3.91
CA LYS A 9 5.66 5.24 -2.98
C LYS A 9 5.36 5.65 -1.56
N ILE A 10 5.67 4.75 -0.62
CA ILE A 10 5.68 5.07 0.80
C ILE A 10 7.12 4.93 1.28
N ASN A 11 7.60 5.89 2.06
CA ASN A 11 9.02 6.00 2.41
C ASN A 11 9.62 4.75 3.02
N TYR A 12 8.90 4.08 3.92
CA TYR A 12 9.43 2.91 4.58
C TYR A 12 9.16 1.61 3.82
N MET A 13 8.64 1.72 2.60
CA MET A 13 8.37 0.57 1.73
C MET A 13 9.01 0.82 0.36
N PRO A 14 10.35 0.81 0.29
CA PRO A 14 11.04 1.30 -0.92
C PRO A 14 10.83 0.47 -2.16
N ASN A 15 10.43 -0.79 -2.01
CA ASN A 15 10.26 -1.69 -3.14
C ASN A 15 8.80 -1.84 -3.55
N TYR A 16 7.92 -0.99 -3.05
CA TYR A 16 6.49 -1.13 -3.30
C TYR A 16 5.90 0.17 -3.79
N LEU A 17 4.89 0.02 -4.65
CA LEU A 17 4.03 1.13 -5.06
C LEU A 17 2.62 0.78 -4.66
N ILE A 18 1.87 1.78 -4.22
CA ILE A 18 0.47 1.60 -3.87
C ILE A 18 -0.39 2.47 -4.75
N SER A 19 -1.50 1.93 -5.23
CA SER A 19 -2.42 2.68 -6.07
C SER A 19 -3.53 3.31 -5.24
N ASN A 20 -4.17 4.31 -5.83
CA ASN A 20 -5.34 4.93 -5.23
C ASN A 20 -6.54 3.98 -5.15
N PHE A 21 -6.46 2.83 -5.81
CA PHE A 21 -7.50 1.79 -5.74
C PHE A 21 -7.17 0.70 -4.72
N GLY A 22 -6.04 0.82 -4.02
CA GLY A 22 -5.68 -0.15 -3.00
C GLY A 22 -4.82 -1.30 -3.50
N ASP A 23 -4.36 -1.26 -4.73
CA ASP A 23 -3.44 -2.27 -5.22
C ASP A 23 -2.02 -1.96 -4.77
N VAL A 24 -1.26 -2.99 -4.48
CA VAL A 24 0.15 -2.85 -4.10
C VAL A 24 0.98 -3.75 -4.97
N ILE A 25 2.03 -3.19 -5.56
CA ILE A 25 2.91 -3.93 -6.45
C ILE A 25 4.33 -3.89 -5.89
N ASN A 26 5.01 -5.03 -5.98
CA ASN A 26 6.44 -5.11 -5.66
C ASN A 26 7.20 -4.80 -6.93
N ILE A 27 7.92 -3.66 -6.96
CA ILE A 27 8.59 -3.22 -8.17
C ILE A 27 9.82 -4.05 -8.51
N LYS A 28 10.39 -4.76 -7.55
CA LYS A 28 11.53 -5.65 -7.83
C LYS A 28 11.10 -6.89 -8.58
N THR A 29 9.99 -7.47 -8.18
CA THR A 29 9.50 -8.70 -8.81
C THR A 29 8.44 -8.44 -9.85
N ASN A 30 7.94 -7.20 -9.91
CA ASN A 30 6.88 -6.78 -10.81
C ASN A 30 5.60 -7.59 -10.61
N LYS A 31 5.31 -7.94 -9.36
CA LYS A 31 4.13 -8.72 -9.03
C LYS A 31 3.22 -7.94 -8.11
N THR A 32 1.92 -8.06 -8.38
CA THR A 32 0.90 -7.48 -7.52
C THR A 32 0.69 -8.36 -6.30
N LEU A 33 0.66 -7.76 -5.12
CA LEU A 33 0.42 -8.49 -3.90
C LEU A 33 -1.07 -8.80 -3.76
N LYS A 34 -1.35 -10.00 -3.27
CA LYS A 34 -2.72 -10.40 -3.00
C LYS A 34 -3.13 -9.93 -1.63
N HIS A 35 -4.34 -9.39 -1.54
CA HIS A 35 -4.91 -8.99 -0.27
C HIS A 35 -5.30 -10.21 0.53
N GLN A 36 -5.03 -10.17 1.82
CA GLN A 36 -5.59 -11.13 2.78
C GLN A 36 -6.79 -10.47 3.42
N ILE A 37 -7.89 -11.20 3.48
CA ILE A 37 -9.12 -10.68 4.05
C ILE A 37 -9.30 -11.28 5.44
N LYS A 38 -9.39 -10.42 6.44
CA LYS A 38 -9.58 -10.85 7.82
C LYS A 38 -10.67 -9.99 8.44
N LYS A 39 -11.75 -10.62 8.87
CA LYS A 39 -12.90 -9.93 9.47
C LYS A 39 -13.43 -8.81 8.60
N GLY A 40 -13.42 -9.02 7.29
CA GLY A 40 -13.92 -8.03 6.35
C GLY A 40 -12.92 -6.94 5.97
N TYR A 41 -11.72 -6.96 6.54
CA TYR A 41 -10.70 -5.97 6.22
C TYR A 41 -9.64 -6.56 5.31
N HIS A 42 -9.22 -5.80 4.33
CA HIS A 42 -8.12 -6.17 3.45
C HIS A 42 -6.80 -5.77 4.09
N ARG A 43 -5.86 -6.69 4.14
CA ARG A 43 -4.54 -6.38 4.66
C ARG A 43 -3.48 -7.07 3.83
N LEU A 44 -2.25 -6.58 3.95
CA LEU A 44 -1.10 -7.07 3.22
C LEU A 44 0.07 -7.26 4.16
N GLU A 45 0.91 -8.23 3.83
CA GLU A 45 2.19 -8.38 4.49
C GLU A 45 3.26 -7.88 3.53
N VAL A 46 4.07 -6.93 3.98
CA VAL A 46 5.13 -6.35 3.16
C VAL A 46 6.42 -6.27 3.96
N THR A 47 7.54 -6.25 3.25
CA THR A 47 8.85 -6.08 3.87
C THR A 47 9.20 -4.62 3.84
N THR A 48 9.36 -4.02 5.01
CA THR A 48 9.74 -2.62 5.15
C THR A 48 11.19 -2.53 5.58
N ILE A 49 11.68 -1.28 5.72
CA ILE A 49 13.02 -1.05 6.27
C ILE A 49 13.11 -1.49 7.73
N TYR A 50 11.99 -1.71 8.38
CA TYR A 50 11.93 -2.18 9.76
C TYR A 50 11.64 -3.67 9.87
N GLY A 51 11.62 -4.40 8.73
CA GLY A 51 11.32 -5.80 8.70
C GLY A 51 9.91 -6.04 8.14
N ARG A 52 9.44 -7.27 8.30
CA ARG A 52 8.16 -7.68 7.74
C ARG A 52 7.02 -7.18 8.61
N LYS A 53 6.05 -6.52 8.00
CA LYS A 53 4.93 -5.92 8.70
C LYS A 53 3.62 -6.19 7.97
N HIS A 54 2.53 -6.18 8.73
CA HIS A 54 1.17 -6.25 8.16
C HIS A 54 0.54 -4.87 8.21
N PHE A 55 -0.15 -4.52 7.14
CA PHE A 55 -0.85 -3.23 7.07
C PHE A 55 -2.24 -3.45 6.51
N PHE A 56 -3.20 -2.68 7.02
CA PHE A 56 -4.50 -2.61 6.38
C PHE A 56 -4.40 -1.77 5.12
N VAL A 57 -5.01 -2.26 4.04
CA VAL A 57 -4.90 -1.60 2.74
C VAL A 57 -5.43 -0.18 2.79
N HIS A 58 -6.57 0.03 3.46
CA HIS A 58 -7.14 1.39 3.53
C HIS A 58 -6.21 2.37 4.24
N ARG A 59 -5.41 1.90 5.19
CA ARG A 59 -4.44 2.76 5.86
C ARG A 59 -3.27 3.10 4.97
N LEU A 60 -2.83 2.15 4.15
CA LEU A 60 -1.76 2.42 3.20
C LEU A 60 -2.19 3.44 2.16
N VAL A 61 -3.42 3.31 1.66
CA VAL A 61 -3.95 4.27 0.70
C VAL A 61 -4.02 5.66 1.34
N ALA A 62 -4.50 5.74 2.57
CA ALA A 62 -4.58 7.02 3.25
C ALA A 62 -3.20 7.66 3.42
N LYS A 63 -2.21 6.86 3.81
CA LYS A 63 -0.85 7.39 4.00
C LYS A 63 -0.25 7.89 2.69
N ALA A 64 -0.56 7.23 1.59
CA ALA A 64 0.04 7.58 0.31
C ALA A 64 -0.64 8.75 -0.36
N PHE A 65 -1.95 8.88 -0.20
CA PHE A 65 -2.74 9.80 -1.01
C PHE A 65 -3.42 10.92 -0.23
N ILE A 66 -3.58 10.77 1.07
CA ILE A 66 -4.25 11.79 1.87
C ILE A 66 -3.20 12.51 2.71
N PRO A 67 -2.93 13.79 2.43
CA PRO A 67 -1.99 14.55 3.24
C PRO A 67 -2.47 14.64 4.68
N ASN A 68 -1.55 14.54 5.61
CA ASN A 68 -1.89 14.66 7.01
C ASN A 68 -0.91 15.63 7.66
N PRO A 69 -1.20 16.92 7.65
CA PRO A 69 -0.28 17.92 8.19
C PRO A 69 -0.11 17.85 9.70
N GLU A 70 -0.98 17.11 10.37
CA GLU A 70 -0.87 16.94 11.81
C GLU A 70 0.24 15.99 12.21
N ASN A 71 0.77 15.26 11.29
CA ASN A 71 1.83 14.30 11.57
C ASN A 71 3.14 14.71 11.00
#